data_befd6c5cb0f7a053294b6fe280a003df
#
_entry.id   befd6c5cb0f7a053294b6fe280a003df
#
_cell.length_a   1.000
_cell.length_b   1.000
_cell.length_c   1.000
_cell.angle_alpha   90.00
_cell.angle_beta   90.00
_cell.angle_gamma   90.00
#
_symmetry.space_group_name_H-M   'P 1'
#
loop_
_entity.id
_entity.type
_entity.pdbx_description
1 polymer ?
#
loop_
_entity_poly.entity_id
_entity_poly.type
_entity_poly.pdbx_seq_one_letter_code
_entity_poly.pdbx_strand_id
1 'polypeptide(L)'
;MDLPIGTVLGDNYEIIRPIGIGGMGSIYEAAHVTTRKRVAIKMMSKELAAHPEALARFRREVKVTTELAHPNIIEVVDFGASPTGEPYLVMEYLDGEDLEARLERDGRVPLPIAVQIIKQVASALSVAHAEGVVHRDLKPGNVFLLRTDDGSIFVKVVDFGISKVLRAATTKLTMARAVVGTPEFMSPEQAAGRVDQIDHRSDQWALAVLSWHMLSGRLPFWKPDVNGILNQVIAEDPTPLAPEFAGLIPREVDKVLRRVFSKKREDRFPTINAFARAFEAAAATAAPARAAAPGPAPRPSGRQPGRKGLWTVLFAIALIGAAAGWMYRVEITSASWWPDDFPRADRAQPAGEAKVAPDDSEHRRRRPPRR
;
A
#
# COMPACT_ATOMS: atom_id res chain seq x y z
N MET A 1 -15.44 -6.92 1.85
CA MET A 1 -16.79 -6.90 1.24
C MET A 1 -16.76 -5.98 0.07
N ASP A 2 -17.28 -6.44 -1.05
CA ASP A 2 -17.41 -5.55 -2.20
C ASP A 2 -18.77 -4.88 -2.11
N LEU A 3 -18.76 -3.53 -2.06
CA LEU A 3 -19.99 -2.76 -2.18
C LEU A 3 -20.50 -2.87 -3.61
N PRO A 4 -21.78 -3.18 -3.84
CA PRO A 4 -22.35 -3.17 -5.19
C PRO A 4 -22.24 -1.78 -5.84
N ILE A 5 -22.02 -1.77 -7.15
CA ILE A 5 -22.09 -0.54 -7.95
C ILE A 5 -23.50 0.05 -7.81
N GLY A 6 -23.61 1.36 -7.67
CA GLY A 6 -24.87 2.07 -7.42
C GLY A 6 -25.28 2.13 -5.95
N THR A 7 -24.52 1.51 -5.02
CA THR A 7 -24.78 1.68 -3.58
C THR A 7 -24.56 3.15 -3.20
N VAL A 8 -25.51 3.73 -2.45
CA VAL A 8 -25.40 5.10 -1.93
C VAL A 8 -25.00 5.06 -0.46
N LEU A 9 -23.91 5.74 -0.12
CA LEU A 9 -23.39 5.87 1.24
C LEU A 9 -23.73 7.27 1.78
N GLY A 10 -24.26 7.32 3.01
CA GLY A 10 -24.59 8.56 3.72
C GLY A 10 -25.54 9.49 2.95
N ASP A 11 -26.41 8.92 2.10
CA ASP A 11 -27.34 9.63 1.20
C ASP A 11 -26.68 10.58 0.17
N ASN A 12 -25.34 10.65 0.17
CA ASN A 12 -24.59 11.64 -0.61
C ASN A 12 -23.65 11.04 -1.68
N TYR A 13 -23.22 9.78 -1.56
CA TYR A 13 -22.14 9.26 -2.39
C TYR A 13 -22.54 7.95 -3.04
N GLU A 14 -22.70 7.94 -4.35
CA GLU A 14 -23.01 6.78 -5.18
C GLU A 14 -21.72 6.08 -5.62
N ILE A 15 -21.58 4.79 -5.32
CA ILE A 15 -20.42 3.97 -5.72
C ILE A 15 -20.46 3.71 -7.22
N ILE A 16 -19.37 4.09 -7.92
CA ILE A 16 -19.20 3.89 -9.36
C ILE A 16 -18.47 2.58 -9.65
N ARG A 17 -17.32 2.34 -8.98
CA ARG A 17 -16.50 1.13 -9.17
C ARG A 17 -15.46 0.98 -8.08
N PRO A 18 -14.97 -0.22 -7.81
CA PRO A 18 -13.76 -0.40 -7.00
C PRO A 18 -12.54 0.11 -7.76
N ILE A 19 -11.58 0.76 -7.05
CA ILE A 19 -10.31 1.24 -7.60
C ILE A 19 -9.09 0.69 -6.87
N GLY A 20 -9.28 0.09 -5.69
CA GLY A 20 -8.21 -0.57 -4.95
C GLY A 20 -8.75 -1.50 -3.87
N ILE A 21 -8.09 -2.63 -3.70
CA ILE A 21 -8.36 -3.58 -2.62
C ILE A 21 -7.04 -3.83 -1.89
N GLY A 22 -7.00 -3.57 -0.59
CA GLY A 22 -5.79 -3.74 0.21
C GLY A 22 -6.09 -4.31 1.59
N GLY A 23 -5.05 -4.65 2.33
CA GLY A 23 -5.17 -5.21 3.69
C GLY A 23 -5.82 -4.29 4.71
N MET A 24 -5.97 -3.00 4.42
CA MET A 24 -6.60 -2.01 5.30
C MET A 24 -8.04 -1.66 4.90
N GLY A 25 -8.56 -2.24 3.83
CA GLY A 25 -9.90 -1.99 3.31
C GLY A 25 -9.94 -1.85 1.80
N SER A 26 -11.12 -1.56 1.28
CA SER A 26 -11.37 -1.36 -0.15
C SER A 26 -11.53 0.13 -0.45
N ILE A 27 -11.02 0.56 -1.61
CA ILE A 27 -11.16 1.93 -2.10
C ILE A 27 -12.07 1.91 -3.32
N TYR A 28 -13.04 2.83 -3.35
CA TYR A 28 -14.01 2.97 -4.43
C TYR A 28 -13.95 4.36 -5.03
N GLU A 29 -14.12 4.44 -6.33
CA GLU A 29 -14.55 5.66 -6.99
C GLU A 29 -16.04 5.83 -6.74
N ALA A 30 -16.46 7.04 -6.36
CA ALA A 30 -17.83 7.41 -6.15
C ALA A 30 -18.11 8.81 -6.70
N ALA A 31 -19.39 9.16 -6.85
CA ALA A 31 -19.82 10.52 -7.20
C ALA A 31 -20.78 11.05 -6.14
N HIS A 32 -20.63 12.32 -5.79
CA HIS A 32 -21.63 13.00 -4.98
C HIS A 32 -22.97 13.05 -5.73
N VAL A 33 -24.02 12.58 -5.13
CA VAL A 33 -25.33 12.36 -5.79
C VAL A 33 -25.84 13.64 -6.48
N THR A 34 -25.77 14.78 -5.79
CA THR A 34 -26.29 16.06 -6.31
C THR A 34 -25.31 16.77 -7.23
N THR A 35 -24.05 16.96 -6.79
CA THR A 35 -23.06 17.75 -7.54
C THR A 35 -22.34 16.99 -8.63
N ARG A 36 -22.45 15.66 -8.63
CA ARG A 36 -21.73 14.72 -9.52
C ARG A 36 -20.19 14.86 -9.43
N LYS A 37 -19.68 15.54 -8.41
CA LYS A 37 -18.23 15.62 -8.14
C LYS A 37 -17.70 14.23 -7.83
N ARG A 38 -16.63 13.81 -8.51
CA ARG A 38 -15.94 12.53 -8.25
C ARG A 38 -15.20 12.59 -6.93
N VAL A 39 -15.27 11.53 -6.16
CA VAL A 39 -14.58 11.33 -4.88
C VAL A 39 -14.01 9.92 -4.80
N ALA A 40 -13.02 9.72 -3.94
CA ALA A 40 -12.54 8.40 -3.55
C ALA A 40 -13.09 8.07 -2.16
N ILE A 41 -13.64 6.87 -1.98
CA ILE A 41 -14.16 6.40 -0.69
C ILE A 41 -13.32 5.21 -0.23
N LYS A 42 -12.66 5.36 0.91
CA LYS A 42 -11.92 4.30 1.57
C LYS A 42 -12.78 3.68 2.66
N MET A 43 -13.23 2.44 2.44
CA MET A 43 -13.92 1.65 3.46
C MET A 43 -12.92 1.09 4.45
N MET A 44 -13.22 1.19 5.73
CA MET A 44 -12.42 0.59 6.79
C MET A 44 -12.90 -0.82 7.11
N SER A 45 -12.04 -1.62 7.73
CA SER A 45 -12.38 -2.99 8.09
C SER A 45 -13.45 -3.05 9.19
N LYS A 46 -14.23 -4.15 9.18
CA LYS A 46 -15.25 -4.42 10.22
C LYS A 46 -14.65 -4.55 11.61
N GLU A 47 -13.44 -5.06 11.69
CA GLU A 47 -12.70 -5.21 12.94
C GLU A 47 -12.49 -3.85 13.62
N LEU A 48 -12.23 -2.78 12.85
CA LEU A 48 -12.12 -1.43 13.40
C LEU A 48 -13.47 -0.97 13.97
N ALA A 49 -14.58 -1.25 13.28
CA ALA A 49 -15.93 -0.91 13.75
C ALA A 49 -16.31 -1.62 15.05
N ALA A 50 -15.83 -2.85 15.21
CA ALA A 50 -16.09 -3.68 16.40
C ALA A 50 -15.38 -3.17 17.68
N HIS A 51 -14.43 -2.22 17.57
CA HIS A 51 -13.65 -1.70 18.69
C HIS A 51 -13.92 -0.20 18.94
N PRO A 52 -14.81 0.17 19.85
CA PRO A 52 -15.19 1.58 20.11
C PRO A 52 -14.01 2.51 20.40
N GLU A 53 -13.00 2.05 21.16
CA GLU A 53 -11.80 2.83 21.45
C GLU A 53 -10.94 3.09 20.19
N ALA A 54 -10.86 2.10 19.31
CA ALA A 54 -10.13 2.22 18.05
C ALA A 54 -10.86 3.16 17.09
N LEU A 55 -12.17 3.05 17.01
CA LEU A 55 -13.02 3.94 16.23
C LEU A 55 -12.96 5.40 16.73
N ALA A 56 -12.99 5.62 18.05
CA ALA A 56 -12.84 6.95 18.63
C ALA A 56 -11.48 7.57 18.32
N ARG A 57 -10.38 6.77 18.37
CA ARG A 57 -9.04 7.20 17.93
C ARG A 57 -9.00 7.52 16.46
N PHE A 58 -9.57 6.65 15.62
CA PHE A 58 -9.68 6.88 14.18
C PHE A 58 -10.36 8.21 13.87
N ARG A 59 -11.53 8.48 14.48
CA ARG A 59 -12.25 9.76 14.32
C ARG A 59 -11.41 10.97 14.69
N ARG A 60 -10.61 10.87 15.77
CA ARG A 60 -9.72 11.94 16.19
C ARG A 60 -8.58 12.18 15.21
N GLU A 61 -7.93 11.11 14.72
CA GLU A 61 -6.84 11.21 13.74
C GLU A 61 -7.37 11.77 12.39
N VAL A 62 -8.55 11.32 11.94
CA VAL A 62 -9.22 11.88 10.76
C VAL A 62 -9.46 13.37 10.94
N LYS A 63 -10.00 13.80 12.09
CA LYS A 63 -10.26 15.22 12.34
C LYS A 63 -8.97 16.05 12.26
N VAL A 64 -7.87 15.60 12.87
CA VAL A 64 -6.58 16.30 12.78
C VAL A 64 -6.07 16.33 11.34
N THR A 65 -6.23 15.24 10.58
CA THR A 65 -5.82 15.19 9.18
C THR A 65 -6.65 16.14 8.28
N THR A 66 -7.96 16.29 8.57
CA THR A 66 -8.83 17.23 7.82
C THR A 66 -8.46 18.70 8.04
N GLU A 67 -7.79 19.01 9.15
CA GLU A 67 -7.31 20.35 9.47
C GLU A 67 -5.98 20.69 8.76
N LEU A 68 -5.28 19.66 8.17
CA LEU A 68 -4.04 19.85 7.42
C LEU A 68 -4.31 20.38 6.01
N ALA A 69 -4.45 21.69 5.85
CA ALA A 69 -4.64 22.33 4.56
C ALA A 69 -3.29 22.53 3.84
N HIS A 70 -2.95 21.68 2.89
CA HIS A 70 -1.74 21.81 2.05
C HIS A 70 -1.98 21.21 0.66
N PRO A 71 -1.53 21.84 -0.44
CA PRO A 71 -1.80 21.35 -1.79
C PRO A 71 -1.23 19.94 -2.05
N ASN A 72 -0.16 19.55 -1.40
CA ASN A 72 0.43 18.23 -1.53
C ASN A 72 -0.06 17.22 -0.47
N ILE A 73 -1.10 17.52 0.31
CA ILE A 73 -1.80 16.58 1.18
C ILE A 73 -3.15 16.26 0.55
N ILE A 74 -3.59 15.01 0.64
CA ILE A 74 -4.92 14.64 0.15
C ILE A 74 -6.02 15.37 0.94
N GLU A 75 -6.99 15.96 0.25
CA GLU A 75 -8.14 16.57 0.87
C GLU A 75 -9.12 15.49 1.35
N VAL A 76 -9.40 15.48 2.65
CA VAL A 76 -10.48 14.69 3.22
C VAL A 76 -11.76 15.53 3.20
N VAL A 77 -12.76 15.07 2.46
CA VAL A 77 -14.01 15.81 2.20
C VAL A 77 -15.05 15.51 3.28
N ASP A 78 -15.14 14.24 3.70
CA ASP A 78 -16.17 13.78 4.62
C ASP A 78 -15.78 12.46 5.28
N PHE A 79 -16.52 12.06 6.30
CA PHE A 79 -16.36 10.74 6.89
C PHE A 79 -17.72 10.26 7.45
N GLY A 80 -17.99 8.95 7.35
CA GLY A 80 -19.25 8.39 7.77
C GLY A 80 -19.16 6.93 8.18
N ALA A 81 -20.33 6.31 8.35
CA ALA A 81 -20.47 4.88 8.54
C ALA A 81 -21.47 4.33 7.53
N SER A 82 -21.18 3.14 6.99
CA SER A 82 -22.11 2.41 6.11
C SER A 82 -23.38 1.97 6.88
N PRO A 83 -24.44 1.56 6.19
CA PRO A 83 -25.63 0.99 6.85
C PRO A 83 -25.30 -0.22 7.74
N THR A 84 -24.22 -0.93 7.46
CA THR A 84 -23.73 -2.09 8.22
C THR A 84 -22.71 -1.71 9.30
N GLY A 85 -22.46 -0.38 9.49
CA GLY A 85 -21.65 0.16 10.58
C GLY A 85 -20.16 0.28 10.28
N GLU A 86 -19.66 -0.10 9.09
CA GLU A 86 -18.26 0.09 8.72
C GLU A 86 -17.95 1.56 8.49
N PRO A 87 -16.89 2.09 9.12
CA PRO A 87 -16.47 3.47 8.87
C PRO A 87 -15.94 3.62 7.45
N TYR A 88 -16.21 4.79 6.85
CA TYR A 88 -15.63 5.17 5.57
C TYR A 88 -15.11 6.60 5.60
N LEU A 89 -14.10 6.85 4.78
CA LEU A 89 -13.48 8.15 4.57
C LEU A 89 -13.71 8.58 3.12
N VAL A 90 -14.21 9.79 2.93
CA VAL A 90 -14.41 10.40 1.61
C VAL A 90 -13.27 11.38 1.35
N MET A 91 -12.61 11.22 0.22
CA MET A 91 -11.43 12.02 -0.17
C MET A 91 -11.63 12.56 -1.59
N GLU A 92 -10.86 13.59 -1.94
CA GLU A 92 -10.75 14.00 -3.33
C GLU A 92 -10.35 12.81 -4.22
N TYR A 93 -10.95 12.74 -5.40
CA TYR A 93 -10.54 11.75 -6.40
C TYR A 93 -9.27 12.23 -7.10
N LEU A 94 -8.25 11.39 -7.12
CA LEU A 94 -6.97 11.69 -7.75
C LEU A 94 -6.90 10.99 -9.12
N ASP A 95 -6.73 11.76 -10.19
CA ASP A 95 -6.56 11.24 -11.55
C ASP A 95 -5.05 11.13 -11.86
N GLY A 96 -4.48 9.99 -11.62
CA GLY A 96 -3.04 9.73 -11.72
C GLY A 96 -2.67 8.31 -11.32
N GLU A 97 -1.41 8.15 -10.93
CA GLU A 97 -0.86 6.87 -10.45
C GLU A 97 -0.12 7.08 -9.13
N ASP A 98 -0.03 6.06 -8.29
CA ASP A 98 0.90 6.10 -7.16
C ASP A 98 2.34 5.83 -7.60
N LEU A 99 3.29 6.18 -6.75
CA LEU A 99 4.71 6.02 -7.05
C LEU A 99 5.13 4.54 -7.09
N GLU A 100 4.38 3.62 -6.47
CA GLU A 100 4.63 2.18 -6.52
C GLU A 100 4.37 1.65 -7.94
N ALA A 101 3.20 1.94 -8.51
CA ALA A 101 2.88 1.60 -9.90
C ALA A 101 3.89 2.21 -10.89
N ARG A 102 4.33 3.44 -10.62
CA ARG A 102 5.38 4.11 -11.41
C ARG A 102 6.71 3.36 -11.35
N LEU A 103 7.15 2.95 -10.17
CA LEU A 103 8.40 2.21 -9.97
C LEU A 103 8.34 0.79 -10.54
N GLU A 104 7.20 0.11 -10.42
CA GLU A 104 6.98 -1.20 -11.03
C GLU A 104 7.09 -1.14 -12.55
N ARG A 105 6.51 -0.10 -13.18
CA ARG A 105 6.53 0.09 -14.63
C ARG A 105 7.90 0.53 -15.16
N ASP A 106 8.51 1.53 -14.52
CA ASP A 106 9.69 2.23 -15.05
C ASP A 106 11.01 1.77 -14.39
N GLY A 107 10.93 1.02 -13.31
CA GLY A 107 12.05 0.53 -12.52
C GLY A 107 12.75 1.58 -11.68
N ARG A 108 12.82 2.83 -12.16
CA ARG A 108 13.53 3.97 -11.54
C ARG A 108 12.90 5.30 -11.93
N VAL A 109 13.20 6.32 -11.13
CA VAL A 109 12.84 7.70 -11.40
C VAL A 109 14.10 8.52 -11.69
N PRO A 110 14.15 9.32 -12.77
CA PRO A 110 15.28 10.21 -13.05
C PRO A 110 15.50 11.20 -11.90
N LEU A 111 16.77 11.51 -11.61
CA LEU A 111 17.16 12.39 -10.49
C LEU A 111 16.41 13.74 -10.47
N PRO A 112 16.23 14.47 -11.59
CA PRO A 112 15.48 15.74 -11.56
C PRO A 112 14.02 15.55 -11.11
N ILE A 113 13.38 14.46 -11.54
CA ILE A 113 12.00 14.13 -11.14
C ILE A 113 11.95 13.70 -9.68
N ALA A 114 12.92 12.89 -9.22
CA ALA A 114 13.01 12.50 -7.82
C ALA A 114 13.17 13.72 -6.90
N VAL A 115 13.97 14.73 -7.29
CA VAL A 115 14.10 16.00 -6.56
C VAL A 115 12.74 16.70 -6.43
N GLN A 116 11.96 16.79 -7.52
CA GLN A 116 10.63 17.40 -7.51
C GLN A 116 9.68 16.67 -6.55
N ILE A 117 9.66 15.34 -6.60
CA ILE A 117 8.83 14.51 -5.72
C ILE A 117 9.23 14.72 -4.26
N ILE A 118 10.53 14.62 -3.93
CA ILE A 118 11.05 14.76 -2.57
C ILE A 118 10.70 16.13 -1.99
N LYS A 119 10.85 17.20 -2.76
CA LYS A 119 10.51 18.56 -2.32
C LYS A 119 9.03 18.70 -1.96
N GLN A 120 8.14 18.17 -2.79
CA GLN A 120 6.70 18.26 -2.57
C GLN A 120 6.26 17.39 -1.38
N VAL A 121 6.79 16.16 -1.26
CA VAL A 121 6.55 15.30 -0.09
C VAL A 121 7.06 15.96 1.18
N ALA A 122 8.28 16.53 1.17
CA ALA A 122 8.83 17.22 2.33
C ALA A 122 8.01 18.46 2.71
N SER A 123 7.47 19.19 1.75
CA SER A 123 6.57 20.33 1.99
C SER A 123 5.30 19.87 2.73
N ALA A 124 4.65 18.82 2.24
CA ALA A 124 3.47 18.22 2.88
C ALA A 124 3.76 17.77 4.33
N LEU A 125 4.82 16.98 4.50
CA LEU A 125 5.23 16.47 5.80
C LEU A 125 5.61 17.59 6.78
N SER A 126 6.22 18.68 6.28
CA SER A 126 6.60 19.81 7.13
C SER A 126 5.40 20.49 7.78
N VAL A 127 4.28 20.65 7.04
CA VAL A 127 3.03 21.19 7.60
C VAL A 127 2.45 20.24 8.64
N ALA A 128 2.39 18.94 8.35
CA ALA A 128 1.91 17.95 9.30
C ALA A 128 2.76 17.91 10.58
N HIS A 129 4.08 17.99 10.45
CA HIS A 129 5.00 18.00 11.58
C HIS A 129 4.86 19.24 12.47
N ALA A 130 4.54 20.40 11.89
CA ALA A 130 4.27 21.63 12.64
C ALA A 130 3.02 21.49 13.53
N GLU A 131 2.03 20.71 13.08
CA GLU A 131 0.82 20.37 13.85
C GLU A 131 1.00 19.12 14.72
N GLY A 132 2.23 18.63 14.88
CA GLY A 132 2.54 17.46 15.70
C GLY A 132 2.10 16.12 15.10
N VAL A 133 1.72 16.11 13.81
CA VAL A 133 1.30 14.90 13.09
C VAL A 133 2.50 14.27 12.40
N VAL A 134 2.77 13.00 12.68
CA VAL A 134 3.80 12.17 12.03
C VAL A 134 3.09 11.15 11.14
N HIS A 135 3.52 11.01 9.88
CA HIS A 135 2.86 10.14 8.90
C HIS A 135 3.00 8.65 9.27
N ARG A 136 4.21 8.21 9.65
CA ARG A 136 4.54 6.87 10.16
C ARG A 136 4.43 5.69 9.19
N ASP A 137 3.87 5.88 8.01
CA ASP A 137 3.72 4.85 6.97
C ASP A 137 3.98 5.42 5.58
N LEU A 138 4.99 6.29 5.46
CA LEU A 138 5.40 6.83 4.16
C LEU A 138 6.05 5.72 3.33
N LYS A 139 5.48 5.46 2.15
CA LYS A 139 5.92 4.44 1.20
C LYS A 139 5.48 4.83 -0.22
N PRO A 140 5.95 4.16 -1.28
CA PRO A 140 5.58 4.53 -2.65
C PRO A 140 4.06 4.56 -2.90
N GLY A 141 3.31 3.58 -2.42
CA GLY A 141 1.84 3.53 -2.56
C GLY A 141 1.09 4.67 -1.86
N ASN A 142 1.75 5.42 -0.95
CA ASN A 142 1.17 6.57 -0.26
C ASN A 142 1.64 7.93 -0.85
N VAL A 143 2.32 7.91 -2.01
CA VAL A 143 2.75 9.09 -2.77
C VAL A 143 2.11 9.05 -4.15
N PHE A 144 1.08 9.84 -4.36
CA PHE A 144 0.31 9.87 -5.60
C PHE A 144 0.85 10.94 -6.55
N LEU A 145 0.99 10.60 -7.82
CA LEU A 145 1.57 11.43 -8.87
C LEU A 145 0.48 11.83 -9.87
N LEU A 146 0.17 13.11 -9.90
CA LEU A 146 -0.73 13.72 -10.86
C LEU A 146 0.11 14.40 -11.96
N ARG A 147 -0.38 14.41 -13.19
CA ARG A 147 0.20 15.23 -14.26
C ARG A 147 -0.53 16.54 -14.33
N THR A 148 0.23 17.63 -14.33
CA THR A 148 -0.30 18.96 -14.59
C THR A 148 -0.39 19.21 -16.10
N ASP A 149 -1.14 20.21 -16.52
CA ASP A 149 -1.34 20.57 -17.93
C ASP A 149 -0.02 20.91 -18.65
N ASP A 150 0.97 21.42 -17.91
CA ASP A 150 2.32 21.70 -18.42
C ASP A 150 3.23 20.46 -18.47
N GLY A 151 2.71 19.31 -18.10
CA GLY A 151 3.43 18.02 -18.07
C GLY A 151 4.34 17.82 -16.86
N SER A 152 4.34 18.75 -15.88
CA SER A 152 5.06 18.57 -14.62
C SER A 152 4.35 17.56 -13.71
N ILE A 153 5.05 17.09 -12.68
CA ILE A 153 4.49 16.16 -11.68
C ILE A 153 4.01 16.96 -10.48
N PHE A 154 2.75 16.76 -10.12
CA PHE A 154 2.19 17.25 -8.87
C PHE A 154 1.96 16.09 -7.91
N VAL A 155 2.45 16.21 -6.69
CA VAL A 155 2.40 15.15 -5.69
C VAL A 155 1.25 15.36 -4.71
N LYS A 156 0.56 14.27 -4.39
CA LYS A 156 -0.36 14.19 -3.25
C LYS A 156 0.10 13.08 -2.31
N VAL A 157 0.33 13.41 -1.04
CA VAL A 157 0.61 12.44 0.02
C VAL A 157 -0.71 12.00 0.63
N VAL A 158 -0.93 10.69 0.71
CA VAL A 158 -2.18 10.08 1.18
C VAL A 158 -1.96 9.30 2.48
N ASP A 159 -3.03 8.97 3.19
CA ASP A 159 -3.05 8.09 4.37
C ASP A 159 -2.25 8.60 5.59
N PHE A 160 -2.26 9.89 5.87
CA PHE A 160 -1.67 10.46 7.09
C PHE A 160 -2.26 9.85 8.36
N GLY A 161 -1.39 9.31 9.23
CA GLY A 161 -1.72 8.92 10.62
C GLY A 161 -2.69 7.74 10.79
N ILE A 162 -3.45 7.36 9.77
CA ILE A 162 -4.49 6.32 9.83
C ILE A 162 -3.89 4.95 10.24
N SER A 163 -2.68 4.66 9.82
CA SER A 163 -1.95 3.42 10.15
C SER A 163 -1.71 3.23 11.65
N LYS A 164 -1.52 4.31 12.42
CA LYS A 164 -1.32 4.26 13.89
C LYS A 164 -2.54 3.70 14.61
N VAL A 165 -3.72 4.12 14.20
CA VAL A 165 -4.99 3.69 14.83
C VAL A 165 -5.25 2.22 14.53
N LEU A 166 -5.03 1.81 13.29
CA LEU A 166 -5.19 0.42 12.86
C LEU A 166 -4.20 -0.49 13.58
N ARG A 167 -2.92 -0.11 13.69
CA ARG A 167 -1.92 -0.85 14.46
C ARG A 167 -2.32 -1.03 15.92
N ALA A 168 -2.78 0.02 16.60
CA ALA A 168 -3.18 -0.04 18.01
C ALA A 168 -4.44 -0.91 18.23
N ALA A 169 -5.33 -1.03 17.22
CA ALA A 169 -6.46 -1.93 17.27
C ALA A 169 -6.01 -3.39 17.06
N THR A 170 -5.10 -3.63 16.14
CA THR A 170 -4.64 -4.99 15.78
C THR A 170 -3.69 -5.58 16.82
N THR A 171 -2.84 -4.77 17.46
CA THR A 171 -1.87 -5.25 18.49
C THR A 171 -2.56 -5.81 19.72
N LYS A 172 -3.78 -5.36 20.04
CA LYS A 172 -4.58 -5.95 21.14
C LYS A 172 -5.26 -7.27 20.74
N LEU A 173 -5.45 -7.54 19.44
CA LEU A 173 -6.15 -8.73 18.97
C LEU A 173 -5.24 -9.91 18.63
N THR A 174 -3.98 -9.66 18.28
CA THR A 174 -3.05 -10.73 17.91
C THR A 174 -1.78 -10.62 18.73
N MET A 175 -1.69 -11.43 19.79
CA MET A 175 -0.46 -11.73 20.53
C MET A 175 0.61 -12.42 19.66
N ALA A 176 0.38 -12.63 18.39
CA ALA A 176 1.29 -13.22 17.43
C ALA A 176 1.72 -12.15 16.40
N ARG A 177 2.86 -11.50 16.68
CA ARG A 177 3.88 -10.99 15.71
C ARG A 177 3.44 -10.57 14.29
N ALA A 178 2.25 -10.07 14.06
CA ALA A 178 1.95 -9.45 12.79
C ALA A 178 2.62 -8.06 12.75
N VAL A 179 3.76 -7.96 12.08
CA VAL A 179 4.36 -6.67 11.72
C VAL A 179 3.38 -6.01 10.74
N VAL A 180 2.54 -5.12 11.25
CA VAL A 180 1.61 -4.34 10.43
C VAL A 180 2.39 -3.17 9.82
N GLY A 181 2.53 -3.15 8.51
CA GLY A 181 3.22 -2.13 7.73
C GLY A 181 4.20 -2.74 6.73
N THR A 182 4.82 -1.90 5.94
CA THR A 182 5.85 -2.25 4.95
C THR A 182 7.22 -2.10 5.65
N PRO A 183 7.83 -3.20 6.15
CA PRO A 183 8.99 -3.14 7.05
C PRO A 183 10.20 -2.46 6.42
N GLU A 184 10.29 -2.45 5.11
CA GLU A 184 11.37 -1.86 4.31
C GLU A 184 11.49 -0.34 4.49
N PHE A 185 10.38 0.34 4.82
CA PHE A 185 10.33 1.79 5.01
C PHE A 185 10.35 2.21 6.47
N MET A 186 10.29 1.25 7.42
CA MET A 186 10.31 1.55 8.85
C MET A 186 11.65 2.16 9.28
N SER A 187 11.58 3.16 10.16
CA SER A 187 12.77 3.68 10.85
C SER A 187 13.26 2.72 11.93
N PRO A 188 14.53 2.81 12.39
CA PRO A 188 15.07 1.96 13.47
C PRO A 188 14.21 1.98 14.74
N GLU A 189 13.69 3.14 15.12
CA GLU A 189 12.81 3.29 16.28
C GLU A 189 11.45 2.60 16.09
N GLN A 190 10.91 2.61 14.86
CA GLN A 190 9.69 1.87 14.52
C GLN A 190 9.94 0.35 14.48
N ALA A 191 11.03 -0.07 13.83
CA ALA A 191 11.44 -1.48 13.74
C ALA A 191 11.71 -2.10 15.10
N ALA A 192 12.26 -1.30 16.05
CA ALA A 192 12.52 -1.71 17.42
C ALA A 192 11.28 -1.61 18.35
N GLY A 193 10.12 -1.15 17.83
CA GLY A 193 8.90 -0.99 18.64
C GLY A 193 8.98 0.12 19.71
N ARG A 194 9.91 1.06 19.59
CA ARG A 194 10.12 2.16 20.54
C ARG A 194 9.16 3.31 20.26
N VAL A 195 7.87 3.11 20.58
CA VAL A 195 6.77 4.02 20.22
C VAL A 195 6.97 5.45 20.75
N ASP A 196 7.55 5.60 21.94
CA ASP A 196 7.90 6.85 22.60
C ASP A 196 9.01 7.64 21.88
N GLN A 197 9.79 6.98 21.04
CA GLN A 197 10.88 7.58 20.28
C GLN A 197 10.48 7.96 18.84
N ILE A 198 9.28 7.63 18.41
CA ILE A 198 8.79 7.95 17.05
C ILE A 198 8.43 9.44 16.98
N ASP A 199 9.19 10.19 16.19
CA ASP A 199 8.96 11.61 15.90
C ASP A 199 9.01 11.89 14.38
N HIS A 200 9.00 13.15 13.99
CA HIS A 200 9.07 13.61 12.59
C HIS A 200 10.30 13.07 11.82
N ARG A 201 11.35 12.64 12.52
CA ARG A 201 12.55 12.07 11.90
C ARG A 201 12.35 10.63 11.43
N SER A 202 11.28 9.96 11.90
CA SER A 202 10.87 8.66 11.35
C SER A 202 10.37 8.80 9.92
N ASP A 203 9.62 9.86 9.59
CA ASP A 203 9.18 10.17 8.22
C ASP A 203 10.38 10.58 7.33
N GLN A 204 11.38 11.25 7.91
CA GLN A 204 12.61 11.60 7.20
C GLN A 204 13.37 10.34 6.76
N TRP A 205 13.45 9.32 7.62
CA TRP A 205 14.01 8.01 7.28
C TRP A 205 13.24 7.38 6.11
N ALA A 206 11.93 7.29 6.21
CA ALA A 206 11.08 6.71 5.17
C ALA A 206 11.25 7.45 3.82
N LEU A 207 11.33 8.79 3.84
CA LEU A 207 11.58 9.59 2.64
C LEU A 207 12.98 9.35 2.05
N ALA A 208 13.98 9.06 2.89
CA ALA A 208 15.31 8.69 2.41
C ALA A 208 15.32 7.29 1.76
N VAL A 209 14.61 6.30 2.34
CA VAL A 209 14.41 4.99 1.72
C VAL A 209 13.72 5.12 0.37
N LEU A 210 12.66 5.92 0.32
CA LEU A 210 11.93 6.23 -0.91
C LEU A 210 12.82 6.88 -1.97
N SER A 211 13.67 7.83 -1.55
CA SER A 211 14.63 8.50 -2.43
C SER A 211 15.66 7.53 -3.01
N TRP A 212 16.20 6.64 -2.17
CA TRP A 212 17.11 5.58 -2.60
C TRP A 212 16.43 4.66 -3.61
N HIS A 213 15.20 4.20 -3.28
CA HIS A 213 14.42 3.32 -4.15
C HIS A 213 14.12 3.97 -5.50
N MET A 214 13.67 5.23 -5.52
CA MET A 214 13.42 5.97 -6.76
C MET A 214 14.65 6.03 -7.66
N LEU A 215 15.84 6.29 -7.11
CA LEU A 215 17.05 6.47 -7.89
C LEU A 215 17.68 5.16 -8.36
N SER A 216 17.66 4.13 -7.54
CA SER A 216 18.37 2.87 -7.81
C SER A 216 17.46 1.74 -8.32
N GLY A 217 16.14 1.83 -8.10
CA GLY A 217 15.20 0.73 -8.30
C GLY A 217 15.38 -0.40 -7.27
N ARG A 218 16.14 -0.15 -6.20
CA ARG A 218 16.44 -1.13 -5.14
C ARG A 218 16.15 -0.55 -3.77
N LEU A 219 15.80 -1.41 -2.83
CA LEU A 219 15.64 -1.02 -1.43
C LEU A 219 17.01 -1.01 -0.72
N PRO A 220 17.31 0.01 0.12
CA PRO A 220 18.56 0.07 0.87
C PRO A 220 18.65 -0.99 1.96
N PHE A 221 17.50 -1.45 2.48
CA PHE A 221 17.37 -2.49 3.49
C PHE A 221 16.43 -3.56 2.95
N TRP A 222 16.97 -4.75 2.65
CA TRP A 222 16.18 -5.84 2.12
C TRP A 222 16.78 -7.20 2.50
N LYS A 223 15.93 -8.08 2.99
CA LYS A 223 16.23 -9.49 3.30
C LYS A 223 15.02 -10.35 2.88
N PRO A 224 15.18 -11.65 2.68
CA PRO A 224 14.08 -12.54 2.29
C PRO A 224 12.96 -12.64 3.34
N ASP A 225 13.25 -12.34 4.59
CA ASP A 225 12.29 -12.43 5.69
C ASP A 225 12.17 -11.11 6.45
N VAL A 226 11.00 -10.89 7.03
CA VAL A 226 10.64 -9.65 7.75
C VAL A 226 11.58 -9.39 8.94
N ASN A 227 11.95 -10.41 9.72
CA ASN A 227 12.83 -10.23 10.87
C ASN A 227 14.24 -9.83 10.43
N GLY A 228 14.72 -10.38 9.31
CA GLY A 228 15.98 -9.98 8.69
C GLY A 228 15.97 -8.52 8.28
N ILE A 229 14.87 -8.03 7.65
CA ILE A 229 14.72 -6.61 7.31
C ILE A 229 14.75 -5.74 8.56
N LEU A 230 13.95 -6.08 9.59
CA LEU A 230 13.90 -5.31 10.84
C LEU A 230 15.28 -5.24 11.53
N ASN A 231 16.00 -6.37 11.60
CA ASN A 231 17.34 -6.41 12.18
C ASN A 231 18.32 -5.55 11.37
N GLN A 232 18.26 -5.59 10.04
CA GLN A 232 19.07 -4.77 9.17
C GLN A 232 18.80 -3.27 9.38
N VAL A 233 17.53 -2.88 9.41
CA VAL A 233 17.11 -1.49 9.68
C VAL A 233 17.64 -1.01 11.05
N ILE A 234 17.60 -1.85 12.07
CA ILE A 234 18.02 -1.50 13.42
C ILE A 234 19.56 -1.37 13.53
N ALA A 235 20.34 -2.26 12.91
CA ALA A 235 21.74 -2.46 13.25
C ALA A 235 22.72 -2.32 12.07
N GLU A 236 22.29 -2.54 10.82
CA GLU A 236 23.20 -2.60 9.68
C GLU A 236 23.14 -1.31 8.83
N ASP A 237 24.23 -1.02 8.13
CA ASP A 237 24.25 0.03 7.11
C ASP A 237 23.42 -0.37 5.88
N PRO A 238 23.04 0.61 5.02
CA PRO A 238 22.37 0.30 3.76
C PRO A 238 23.18 -0.70 2.94
N THR A 239 22.50 -1.67 2.33
CA THR A 239 23.15 -2.64 1.43
C THR A 239 23.84 -1.90 0.29
N PRO A 240 25.14 -2.09 0.07
CA PRO A 240 25.83 -1.49 -1.08
C PRO A 240 25.15 -1.89 -2.39
N LEU A 241 25.04 -0.94 -3.32
CA LEU A 241 24.59 -1.26 -4.67
C LEU A 241 25.61 -2.16 -5.36
N ALA A 242 25.15 -3.19 -6.07
CA ALA A 242 26.01 -4.03 -6.89
C ALA A 242 26.74 -3.17 -7.96
N PRO A 243 27.93 -3.60 -8.45
CA PRO A 243 28.75 -2.79 -9.35
C PRO A 243 28.00 -2.29 -10.60
N GLU A 244 27.08 -3.07 -11.14
CA GLU A 244 26.27 -2.70 -12.31
C GLU A 244 25.29 -1.56 -12.02
N PHE A 245 24.98 -1.29 -10.75
CA PHE A 245 24.14 -0.19 -10.30
C PHE A 245 24.97 0.96 -9.67
N ALA A 246 26.31 0.81 -9.64
CA ALA A 246 27.19 1.83 -9.12
C ALA A 246 27.02 3.13 -9.93
N GLY A 247 26.90 4.25 -9.24
CA GLY A 247 26.72 5.56 -9.88
C GLY A 247 25.27 5.94 -10.21
N LEU A 248 24.28 5.07 -9.99
CA LEU A 248 22.85 5.45 -10.10
C LEU A 248 22.48 6.51 -9.07
N ILE A 249 23.07 6.44 -7.89
CA ILE A 249 22.96 7.48 -6.87
C ILE A 249 24.26 8.30 -6.90
N PRO A 250 24.23 9.59 -7.24
CA PRO A 250 25.40 10.44 -7.22
C PRO A 250 26.05 10.47 -5.83
N ARG A 251 27.37 10.52 -5.77
CA ARG A 251 28.14 10.45 -4.52
C ARG A 251 27.69 11.48 -3.47
N GLU A 252 27.39 12.70 -3.89
CA GLU A 252 26.96 13.75 -2.96
C GLU A 252 25.55 13.49 -2.43
N VAL A 253 24.67 12.92 -3.27
CA VAL A 253 23.32 12.47 -2.87
C VAL A 253 23.42 11.28 -1.90
N ASP A 254 24.30 10.30 -2.18
CA ASP A 254 24.54 9.16 -1.29
C ASP A 254 25.00 9.62 0.11
N LYS A 255 25.89 10.63 0.21
CA LYS A 255 26.30 11.19 1.50
C LYS A 255 25.12 11.77 2.29
N VAL A 256 24.21 12.48 1.63
CA VAL A 256 23.01 13.05 2.25
C VAL A 256 22.09 11.93 2.75
N LEU A 257 21.85 10.90 1.93
CA LEU A 257 21.02 9.75 2.30
C LEU A 257 21.61 8.98 3.49
N ARG A 258 22.95 8.72 3.48
CA ARG A 258 23.63 8.03 4.58
C ARG A 258 23.52 8.78 5.91
N ARG A 259 23.53 10.12 5.89
CA ARG A 259 23.27 10.90 7.10
C ARG A 259 21.86 10.62 7.65
N VAL A 260 20.85 10.54 6.82
CA VAL A 260 19.47 10.20 7.26
C VAL A 260 19.40 8.76 7.76
N PHE A 261 20.19 7.84 7.18
CA PHE A 261 20.26 6.45 7.63
C PHE A 261 21.07 6.24 8.93
N SER A 262 21.43 7.32 9.64
CA SER A 262 21.97 7.23 10.99
C SER A 262 20.96 6.55 11.92
N LYS A 263 21.41 5.53 12.66
CA LYS A 263 20.54 4.78 13.58
C LYS A 263 20.06 5.67 14.71
N LYS A 264 20.95 6.56 15.20
CA LYS A 264 20.56 7.61 16.14
C LYS A 264 19.84 8.72 15.39
N ARG A 265 18.58 8.97 15.74
CA ARG A 265 17.74 9.98 15.08
C ARG A 265 18.31 11.40 15.24
N GLU A 266 19.07 11.65 16.32
CA GLU A 266 19.70 12.95 16.62
C GLU A 266 20.76 13.34 15.59
N ASP A 267 21.40 12.36 14.92
CA ASP A 267 22.43 12.58 13.91
C ASP A 267 21.82 12.89 12.53
N ARG A 268 20.51 12.67 12.34
CA ARG A 268 19.78 12.99 11.12
C ARG A 268 19.67 14.52 10.96
N PHE A 269 18.91 14.97 9.96
CA PHE A 269 18.65 16.41 9.81
C PHE A 269 17.63 16.88 10.84
N PRO A 270 17.70 18.15 11.28
CA PRO A 270 16.79 18.67 12.30
C PRO A 270 15.32 18.75 11.82
N THR A 271 15.10 18.91 10.51
CA THR A 271 13.75 18.97 9.94
C THR A 271 13.72 18.25 8.59
N ILE A 272 12.53 17.86 8.14
CA ILE A 272 12.32 17.25 6.82
C ILE A 272 12.73 18.22 5.69
N ASN A 273 12.45 19.52 5.85
CA ASN A 273 12.87 20.56 4.89
C ASN A 273 14.38 20.74 4.83
N ALA A 274 15.10 20.56 5.96
CA ALA A 274 16.56 20.61 5.94
C ALA A 274 17.15 19.44 5.14
N PHE A 275 16.57 18.25 5.26
CA PHE A 275 16.93 17.10 4.42
C PHE A 275 16.64 17.38 2.94
N ALA A 276 15.42 17.82 2.59
CA ALA A 276 15.05 18.08 1.19
C ALA A 276 15.96 19.11 0.52
N ARG A 277 16.31 20.21 1.23
CA ARG A 277 17.28 21.21 0.71
C ARG A 277 18.68 20.62 0.53
N ALA A 278 19.16 19.82 1.47
CA ALA A 278 20.46 19.16 1.35
C ALA A 278 20.48 18.20 0.16
N PHE A 279 19.41 17.45 -0.05
CA PHE A 279 19.25 16.55 -1.18
C PHE A 279 19.23 17.31 -2.52
N GLU A 280 18.45 18.39 -2.64
CA GLU A 280 18.41 19.24 -3.82
C GLU A 280 19.78 19.84 -4.16
N ALA A 281 20.48 20.41 -3.16
CA ALA A 281 21.81 20.95 -3.33
C ALA A 281 22.82 19.89 -3.79
N ALA A 282 22.77 18.68 -3.20
CA ALA A 282 23.60 17.56 -3.60
C ALA A 282 23.31 17.10 -5.03
N ALA A 283 22.04 17.05 -5.41
CA ALA A 283 21.62 16.71 -6.78
C ALA A 283 22.09 17.74 -7.81
N ALA A 284 22.09 19.03 -7.46
CA ALA A 284 22.56 20.11 -8.34
C ALA A 284 24.08 20.04 -8.58
N THR A 285 24.87 19.53 -7.62
CA THR A 285 26.32 19.33 -7.76
C THR A 285 26.67 18.04 -8.50
N ALA A 286 25.72 17.11 -8.62
CA ALA A 286 25.89 15.94 -9.44
C ALA A 286 26.04 16.43 -10.89
N ALA A 287 27.24 16.34 -11.45
CA ALA A 287 27.47 16.68 -12.87
C ALA A 287 26.36 16.00 -13.69
N PRO A 288 25.77 16.66 -14.71
CA PRO A 288 24.78 16.04 -15.56
C PRO A 288 25.38 14.71 -16.00
N ALA A 289 24.74 13.61 -15.59
CA ALA A 289 25.13 12.28 -16.07
C ALA A 289 25.22 12.47 -17.58
N ARG A 290 26.43 12.38 -18.12
CA ARG A 290 26.75 12.61 -19.53
C ARG A 290 25.65 11.95 -20.30
N ALA A 291 24.71 12.76 -20.84
CA ALA A 291 23.65 12.25 -21.68
C ALA A 291 24.38 11.32 -22.65
N ALA A 292 24.11 10.03 -22.57
CA ALA A 292 24.75 9.07 -23.43
C ALA A 292 24.58 9.65 -24.81
N ALA A 293 25.71 10.11 -25.40
CA ALA A 293 25.71 10.71 -26.73
C ALA A 293 24.86 9.71 -27.55
N PRO A 294 23.84 10.17 -28.31
CA PRO A 294 23.06 9.27 -29.13
C PRO A 294 24.07 8.42 -29.87
N GLY A 295 24.04 7.11 -29.58
CA GLY A 295 24.96 6.18 -30.24
C GLY A 295 24.85 6.42 -31.71
N PRO A 296 25.98 6.33 -32.49
CA PRO A 296 25.95 6.62 -33.91
C PRO A 296 24.74 5.91 -34.52
N ALA A 297 23.92 6.70 -35.21
CA ALA A 297 22.70 6.20 -35.86
C ALA A 297 23.05 4.90 -36.60
N PRO A 298 22.28 3.81 -36.42
CA PRO A 298 22.58 2.55 -37.09
C PRO A 298 22.65 2.87 -38.60
N ARG A 299 23.81 2.62 -39.18
CA ARG A 299 24.00 2.70 -40.63
C ARG A 299 22.95 1.78 -41.25
N PRO A 300 22.21 2.19 -42.30
CA PRO A 300 21.26 1.35 -42.96
C PRO A 300 21.99 0.11 -43.48
N SER A 301 21.91 -0.99 -42.75
CA SER A 301 22.38 -2.29 -43.20
C SER A 301 21.52 -2.72 -44.36
N GLY A 302 22.18 -3.03 -45.50
CA GLY A 302 21.57 -3.45 -46.74
C GLY A 302 20.52 -4.54 -46.48
N ARG A 303 19.45 -4.44 -47.25
CA ARG A 303 18.34 -5.42 -47.37
C ARG A 303 18.89 -6.84 -47.40
N GLN A 304 18.69 -7.60 -46.33
CA GLN A 304 18.73 -9.07 -46.40
C GLN A 304 17.33 -9.61 -46.76
N PRO A 305 17.23 -10.60 -47.63
CA PRO A 305 15.93 -11.13 -48.05
C PRO A 305 15.27 -11.96 -46.94
N GLY A 306 13.99 -11.78 -46.81
CA GLY A 306 12.94 -12.42 -46.04
C GLY A 306 13.24 -13.65 -45.19
N ARG A 307 13.15 -13.47 -43.88
CA ARG A 307 12.90 -14.57 -42.90
C ARG A 307 11.43 -14.63 -42.51
N LYS A 308 10.54 -14.90 -43.47
CA LYS A 308 9.11 -15.14 -43.20
C LYS A 308 8.81 -16.60 -42.74
N GLY A 309 9.82 -17.49 -42.67
CA GLY A 309 9.64 -18.92 -42.37
C GLY A 309 9.82 -19.32 -40.91
N LEU A 310 10.39 -18.47 -40.02
CA LEU A 310 10.75 -18.90 -38.67
C LEU A 310 9.62 -18.74 -37.66
N TRP A 311 8.70 -17.80 -37.88
CA TRP A 311 7.59 -17.56 -36.95
C TRP A 311 6.44 -18.58 -37.08
N THR A 312 6.25 -19.15 -38.26
CA THR A 312 5.27 -20.23 -38.48
C THR A 312 5.66 -21.55 -37.81
N VAL A 313 6.95 -21.85 -37.70
CA VAL A 313 7.43 -23.05 -37.02
C VAL A 313 7.31 -22.93 -35.50
N LEU A 314 7.60 -21.76 -34.92
CA LEU A 314 7.46 -21.52 -33.48
C LEU A 314 5.99 -21.52 -33.03
N PHE A 315 5.07 -21.02 -33.87
CA PHE A 315 3.64 -21.06 -33.58
C PHE A 315 3.06 -22.50 -33.63
N ALA A 316 3.55 -23.34 -34.54
CA ALA A 316 3.16 -24.73 -34.62
C ALA A 316 3.66 -25.55 -33.42
N ILE A 317 4.88 -25.30 -32.92
CA ILE A 317 5.44 -25.95 -31.72
C ILE A 317 4.66 -25.55 -30.47
N ALA A 318 4.25 -24.30 -30.35
CA ALA A 318 3.44 -23.81 -29.22
C ALA A 318 2.04 -24.46 -29.19
N LEU A 319 1.40 -24.65 -30.36
CA LEU A 319 0.10 -25.33 -30.47
C LEU A 319 0.19 -26.83 -30.12
N ILE A 320 1.25 -27.51 -30.53
CA ILE A 320 1.48 -28.92 -30.20
C ILE A 320 1.75 -29.09 -28.69
N GLY A 321 2.49 -28.18 -28.06
CA GLY A 321 2.73 -28.17 -26.62
C GLY A 321 1.45 -27.95 -25.82
N ALA A 322 0.56 -27.06 -26.27
CA ALA A 322 -0.74 -26.80 -25.64
C ALA A 322 -1.69 -28.00 -25.77
N ALA A 323 -1.72 -28.69 -26.91
CA ALA A 323 -2.53 -29.88 -27.13
C ALA A 323 -2.05 -31.07 -26.29
N ALA A 324 -0.72 -31.27 -26.16
CA ALA A 324 -0.14 -32.30 -25.31
C ALA A 324 -0.40 -32.03 -23.81
N GLY A 325 -0.32 -30.78 -23.37
CA GLY A 325 -0.65 -30.37 -22.00
C GLY A 325 -2.14 -30.55 -21.68
N TRP A 326 -3.03 -30.34 -22.63
CA TRP A 326 -4.46 -30.60 -22.45
C TRP A 326 -4.79 -32.09 -22.40
N MET A 327 -4.18 -32.91 -23.24
CA MET A 327 -4.32 -34.38 -23.20
C MET A 327 -3.79 -34.96 -21.88
N TYR A 328 -2.63 -34.48 -21.40
CA TYR A 328 -2.05 -34.95 -20.12
C TYR A 328 -2.94 -34.56 -18.92
N ARG A 329 -3.65 -33.43 -18.97
CA ARG A 329 -4.59 -33.00 -17.95
C ARG A 329 -5.88 -33.85 -17.94
N VAL A 330 -6.32 -34.35 -19.09
CA VAL A 330 -7.49 -35.24 -19.19
C VAL A 330 -7.18 -36.66 -18.63
N GLU A 331 -5.96 -37.13 -18.80
CA GLU A 331 -5.53 -38.45 -18.26
C GLU A 331 -5.39 -38.45 -16.73
N ILE A 332 -4.96 -37.32 -16.11
CA ILE A 332 -4.84 -37.19 -14.65
C ILE A 332 -6.22 -37.14 -13.95
N THR A 333 -7.27 -36.65 -14.62
CA THR A 333 -8.62 -36.62 -14.06
C THR A 333 -9.37 -37.95 -14.16
N SER A 334 -8.86 -38.94 -14.89
CA SER A 334 -9.45 -40.28 -15.03
C SER A 334 -8.76 -41.35 -14.20
N ALA A 335 -7.62 -41.08 -13.57
CA ALA A 335 -6.93 -42.02 -12.70
C ALA A 335 -7.42 -41.88 -11.25
N SER A 336 -8.17 -42.86 -10.80
CA SER A 336 -8.62 -43.04 -9.41
C SER A 336 -7.44 -43.40 -8.50
N TRP A 337 -6.75 -42.36 -7.99
CA TRP A 337 -5.68 -42.48 -6.99
C TRP A 337 -6.16 -41.98 -5.63
N TRP A 338 -7.13 -42.69 -5.00
CA TRP A 338 -7.40 -42.56 -3.57
C TRP A 338 -7.32 -43.91 -2.91
N PRO A 339 -6.50 -44.08 -1.86
CA PRO A 339 -6.53 -45.30 -1.05
C PRO A 339 -7.85 -45.40 -0.31
N ASP A 340 -8.41 -46.59 -0.20
CA ASP A 340 -9.72 -46.91 0.40
C ASP A 340 -9.84 -46.72 1.92
N ASP A 341 -8.84 -46.15 2.59
CA ASP A 341 -8.74 -46.07 4.06
C ASP A 341 -9.11 -44.74 4.69
N PHE A 342 -9.77 -43.83 3.98
CA PHE A 342 -10.32 -42.60 4.61
C PHE A 342 -11.80 -42.79 4.99
N PRO A 343 -12.22 -42.53 6.26
CA PRO A 343 -13.61 -42.65 6.67
C PRO A 343 -14.48 -41.63 5.93
N ARG A 344 -15.46 -42.14 5.21
CA ARG A 344 -16.48 -41.31 4.54
C ARG A 344 -17.37 -40.68 5.62
N ALA A 345 -17.38 -39.35 5.68
CA ALA A 345 -18.36 -38.60 6.44
C ALA A 345 -19.77 -38.92 5.90
N ASP A 346 -20.65 -39.44 6.76
CA ASP A 346 -22.02 -39.80 6.47
C ASP A 346 -22.79 -38.64 5.86
N ARG A 347 -23.43 -38.93 4.72
CA ARG A 347 -24.44 -38.05 4.14
C ARG A 347 -25.66 -38.05 5.09
N ALA A 348 -25.92 -36.91 5.73
CA ALA A 348 -27.17 -36.65 6.40
C ALA A 348 -28.34 -36.75 5.39
N GLN A 349 -29.22 -37.72 5.55
CA GLN A 349 -30.50 -37.82 4.86
C GLN A 349 -31.44 -36.72 5.40
N PRO A 350 -32.34 -36.17 4.57
CA PRO A 350 -33.35 -35.24 5.06
C PRO A 350 -34.41 -36.00 5.89
N ALA A 351 -34.64 -35.53 7.10
CA ALA A 351 -35.64 -36.04 8.02
C ALA A 351 -37.06 -35.84 7.46
N GLY A 352 -37.78 -36.95 7.36
CA GLY A 352 -39.19 -37.00 7.00
C GLY A 352 -40.07 -36.44 8.10
N GLU A 353 -41.24 -36.04 7.67
CA GLU A 353 -42.39 -35.55 8.42
C GLU A 353 -42.70 -36.35 9.70
N ALA A 354 -42.80 -35.66 10.84
CA ALA A 354 -43.35 -36.22 12.07
C ALA A 354 -44.77 -35.70 12.28
N LYS A 355 -45.70 -36.66 12.34
CA LYS A 355 -47.11 -36.53 12.66
C LYS A 355 -47.35 -35.89 14.04
N VAL A 356 -48.35 -35.04 14.05
CA VAL A 356 -49.07 -34.52 15.23
C VAL A 356 -49.83 -35.63 15.91
N ALA A 357 -49.80 -35.75 17.23
CA ALA A 357 -50.79 -36.35 18.07
C ALA A 357 -50.75 -35.75 19.50
N PRO A 358 -51.86 -35.78 20.28
CA PRO A 358 -52.32 -34.61 21.03
C PRO A 358 -52.12 -34.72 22.55
N ASP A 359 -52.20 -33.53 23.14
CA ASP A 359 -52.71 -33.11 24.44
C ASP A 359 -53.08 -34.18 25.47
N ASP A 360 -52.57 -34.08 26.67
CA ASP A 360 -53.27 -34.35 27.90
C ASP A 360 -52.69 -33.65 29.14
N SER A 361 -53.41 -32.62 29.55
CA SER A 361 -53.92 -32.32 30.87
C SER A 361 -52.95 -32.27 32.10
N GLU A 362 -52.95 -31.13 32.69
CA GLU A 362 -53.58 -30.84 34.03
C GLU A 362 -52.77 -31.19 35.29
N HIS A 363 -52.77 -30.17 36.12
CA HIS A 363 -52.65 -30.16 37.60
C HIS A 363 -51.22 -29.98 38.21
N ARG A 364 -50.92 -28.89 38.76
CA ARG A 364 -51.19 -28.42 40.14
C ARG A 364 -50.46 -27.13 40.51
N ARG A 365 -51.19 -26.09 40.70
CA ARG A 365 -51.34 -25.17 41.85
C ARG A 365 -50.26 -25.23 42.98
N ARG A 366 -49.89 -24.08 43.40
CA ARG A 366 -49.87 -23.37 44.70
C ARG A 366 -48.51 -22.80 45.07
N ARG A 367 -48.49 -21.54 44.98
CA ARG A 367 -48.47 -20.41 45.94
C ARG A 367 -47.33 -20.39 47.00
N PRO A 368 -46.97 -19.12 47.33
CA PRO A 368 -45.72 -18.65 47.96
C PRO A 368 -45.94 -18.53 49.52
N PRO A 369 -45.20 -17.76 50.35
CA PRO A 369 -44.22 -16.69 50.18
C PRO A 369 -43.16 -16.65 51.31
N ARG A 370 -42.45 -15.48 51.39
CA ARG A 370 -41.71 -14.86 52.52
C ARG A 370 -40.29 -15.40 52.75
N ARG A 371 -39.30 -14.57 52.88
CA ARG A 371 -39.04 -13.21 53.47
C ARG A 371 -37.96 -12.48 52.68
#